data_8894c919a6c07487a8f7741cb0ae3b6e
#
_entry.id   8894c919a6c07487a8f7741cb0ae3b6e
#
_cell.length_a   1.000
_cell.length_b   1.000
_cell.length_c   1.000
_cell.angle_alpha   90.00
_cell.angle_beta   90.00
_cell.angle_gamma   90.00
#
_symmetry.space_group_name_H-M   'P 1'
#
loop_
_entity.id
_entity.type
_entity.pdbx_description
1 polymer ?
#
loop_
_entity_poly.entity_id
_entity_poly.type
_entity_poly.pdbx_seq_one_letter_code
_entity_poly.pdbx_strand_id
1 'polypeptide(L)'
;PYRRQRQMCIRDRYNVFYHYVVILMNCFYICLVNAFTTLIVMQKYSIWFKYTFKEMLIIGIAGGTGSGKTTVVRKIIESLPAGEVVLLPQDSYYKDSSHVPVEERQNINFDHPDAFEWSLLSKHVMTLKEGKSIEQPTYSYLTCTRQPETIHIEPREVIIIEGILALCDKKLRNMMDLKIFVDADPDERLIRVIQRDVIERGRTAEAVMERYTRVLKPMHLQFIEPCKRYADLIVPEGGSNKVAIDILTMYIKKHLKNCLLYTSDAAD
;
A
#
# COMPACT_ATOMS: atom_id res chain seq x y z
N PRO A 1 4.73 24.03 9.42
CA PRO A 1 5.20 22.81 8.71
C PRO A 1 4.38 22.54 7.43
N TYR A 2 3.06 22.76 7.46
CA TYR A 2 2.16 22.52 6.31
C TYR A 2 2.45 23.37 5.07
N ARG A 3 2.94 24.60 5.24
CA ARG A 3 3.26 25.52 4.12
C ARG A 3 4.51 25.06 3.32
N ARG A 4 5.52 24.49 3.98
CA ARG A 4 6.76 24.04 3.30
C ARG A 4 6.55 22.78 2.45
N GLN A 5 5.73 21.83 2.90
CA GLN A 5 5.42 20.61 2.14
C GLN A 5 4.53 20.90 0.92
N ARG A 6 3.57 21.82 1.05
CA ARG A 6 2.78 22.30 -0.11
C ARG A 6 3.64 23.00 -1.14
N GLN A 7 4.67 23.74 -0.71
CA GLN A 7 5.63 24.40 -1.60
C GLN A 7 6.56 23.40 -2.30
N MET A 8 6.92 22.26 -1.68
CA MET A 8 7.74 21.21 -2.33
C MET A 8 6.95 20.49 -3.43
N CYS A 9 5.73 20.04 -3.15
CA CYS A 9 4.85 19.47 -4.18
C CYS A 9 4.51 20.43 -5.32
N ILE A 10 4.38 21.71 -5.00
CA ILE A 10 4.15 22.78 -5.99
C ILE A 10 5.43 22.98 -6.83
N ARG A 11 6.61 22.97 -6.21
CA ARG A 11 7.89 23.15 -6.92
C ARG A 11 8.20 21.99 -7.87
N ASP A 12 7.86 20.75 -7.50
CA ASP A 12 8.04 19.60 -8.38
C ASP A 12 7.03 19.62 -9.54
N ARG A 13 5.79 20.08 -9.31
CA ARG A 13 4.82 20.35 -10.37
C ARG A 13 5.25 21.53 -11.26
N TYR A 14 5.87 22.57 -10.69
CA TYR A 14 6.42 23.69 -11.46
C TYR A 14 7.61 23.29 -12.31
N ASN A 15 8.50 22.41 -11.84
CA ASN A 15 9.61 21.90 -12.65
C ASN A 15 9.11 21.05 -13.83
N VAL A 16 8.12 20.17 -13.61
CA VAL A 16 7.47 19.42 -14.69
C VAL A 16 6.74 20.36 -15.64
N PHE A 17 6.02 21.34 -15.11
CA PHE A 17 5.34 22.36 -15.90
C PHE A 17 6.31 23.26 -16.67
N TYR A 18 7.45 23.63 -16.06
CA TYR A 18 8.49 24.44 -16.71
C TYR A 18 9.16 23.67 -17.87
N HIS A 19 9.50 22.39 -17.67
CA HIS A 19 9.97 21.54 -18.77
C HIS A 19 8.92 21.38 -19.87
N TYR A 20 7.66 21.28 -19.51
CA TYR A 20 6.56 21.19 -20.47
C TYR A 20 6.38 22.49 -21.25
N VAL A 21 6.44 23.63 -20.59
CA VAL A 21 6.37 24.96 -21.23
C VAL A 21 7.58 25.22 -22.13
N VAL A 22 8.78 24.81 -21.72
CA VAL A 22 9.99 24.93 -22.55
C VAL A 22 9.91 24.02 -23.78
N ILE A 23 9.38 22.79 -23.64
CA ILE A 23 9.12 21.89 -24.79
C ILE A 23 8.05 22.48 -25.71
N LEU A 24 6.96 23.03 -25.16
CA LEU A 24 5.91 23.71 -25.93
C LEU A 24 6.43 24.96 -26.64
N MET A 25 7.27 25.77 -26.01
CA MET A 25 7.88 26.95 -26.64
C MET A 25 8.86 26.58 -27.77
N ASN A 26 9.65 25.53 -27.59
CA ASN A 26 10.50 24.99 -28.66
C ASN A 26 9.66 24.38 -29.79
N CYS A 27 8.57 23.67 -29.49
CA CYS A 27 7.62 23.23 -30.51
C CYS A 27 6.95 24.39 -31.21
N PHE A 28 6.56 25.46 -30.50
CA PHE A 28 5.93 26.65 -31.09
C PHE A 28 6.86 27.40 -32.04
N TYR A 29 8.16 27.44 -31.72
CA TYR A 29 9.19 28.01 -32.60
C TYR A 29 9.39 27.23 -33.90
N ILE A 30 9.30 25.89 -33.80
CA ILE A 30 9.32 24.98 -34.97
C ILE A 30 8.00 25.03 -35.74
N CYS A 31 6.90 25.39 -35.12
CA CYS A 31 5.54 25.40 -35.66
C CYS A 31 5.14 26.61 -36.45
N LEU A 32 5.91 27.70 -36.41
CA LEU A 32 5.76 28.83 -37.34
C LEU A 32 6.02 28.43 -38.79
N VAL A 33 6.55 27.22 -39.02
CA VAL A 33 6.88 26.71 -40.34
C VAL A 33 5.88 25.72 -40.94
N ASN A 34 5.03 25.07 -40.12
CA ASN A 34 4.03 24.13 -40.67
C ASN A 34 2.90 23.76 -39.70
N ALA A 35 1.73 24.39 -39.84
CA ALA A 35 0.56 24.20 -38.96
C ALA A 35 0.03 22.74 -38.89
N PHE A 36 0.27 21.95 -39.92
CA PHE A 36 -0.21 20.54 -40.00
C PHE A 36 0.64 19.57 -39.15
N THR A 37 1.96 19.78 -39.08
CA THR A 37 2.84 18.99 -38.22
C THR A 37 2.60 19.26 -36.74
N THR A 38 2.11 20.44 -36.37
CA THR A 38 1.78 20.82 -35.01
C THR A 38 0.63 20.00 -34.44
N LEU A 39 -0.43 19.80 -35.24
CA LEU A 39 -1.61 19.05 -34.80
C LEU A 39 -1.25 17.57 -34.52
N ILE A 40 -0.45 16.97 -35.38
CA ILE A 40 0.00 15.58 -35.24
C ILE A 40 0.96 15.41 -34.05
N VAL A 41 1.87 16.37 -33.84
CA VAL A 41 2.80 16.36 -32.71
C VAL A 41 2.05 16.58 -31.41
N MET A 42 1.12 17.55 -31.33
CA MET A 42 0.28 17.77 -30.15
C MET A 42 -0.61 16.57 -29.85
N GLN A 43 -1.17 15.94 -30.88
CA GLN A 43 -1.97 14.72 -30.72
C GLN A 43 -1.11 13.54 -30.24
N LYS A 44 0.09 13.34 -30.79
CA LYS A 44 1.06 12.35 -30.30
C LYS A 44 1.53 12.64 -28.86
N TYR A 45 1.84 13.88 -28.51
CA TYR A 45 2.24 14.26 -27.16
C TYR A 45 1.06 14.20 -26.17
N SER A 46 -0.15 14.54 -26.57
CA SER A 46 -1.36 14.36 -25.76
C SER A 46 -1.64 12.88 -25.51
N ILE A 47 -1.46 12.04 -26.53
CA ILE A 47 -1.58 10.59 -26.41
C ILE A 47 -0.45 10.06 -25.52
N TRP A 48 0.81 10.44 -25.77
CA TRP A 48 1.96 10.02 -24.96
C TRP A 48 1.83 10.47 -23.51
N PHE A 49 1.35 11.68 -23.23
CA PHE A 49 1.06 12.20 -21.88
C PHE A 49 -0.08 11.42 -21.20
N LYS A 50 -1.15 11.07 -21.90
CA LYS A 50 -2.21 10.17 -21.43
C LYS A 50 -1.68 8.77 -21.07
N TYR A 51 -0.72 8.24 -21.85
CA TYR A 51 -0.13 6.93 -21.61
C TYR A 51 0.91 6.94 -20.48
N THR A 52 1.54 8.07 -20.20
CA THR A 52 2.64 8.14 -19.23
C THR A 52 2.19 8.40 -17.79
N PHE A 53 0.95 8.85 -17.59
CA PHE A 53 0.37 9.09 -16.26
C PHE A 53 -0.88 8.23 -16.03
N LYS A 54 -0.70 6.92 -16.12
CA LYS A 54 -1.69 5.98 -15.59
C LYS A 54 -1.67 6.13 -14.07
N GLU A 55 -2.71 6.74 -13.48
CA GLU A 55 -2.80 6.93 -12.04
C GLU A 55 -2.98 5.57 -11.37
N MET A 56 -1.89 5.03 -10.86
CA MET A 56 -1.89 3.82 -10.04
C MET A 56 -2.63 4.10 -8.74
N LEU A 57 -3.63 3.29 -8.43
CA LEU A 57 -4.41 3.42 -7.20
C LEU A 57 -3.67 2.74 -6.03
N ILE A 58 -3.30 3.51 -5.03
CA ILE A 58 -2.62 3.01 -3.83
C ILE A 58 -3.59 2.99 -2.65
N ILE A 59 -3.84 1.80 -2.11
CA ILE A 59 -4.77 1.55 -1.02
C ILE A 59 -4.01 1.08 0.21
N GLY A 60 -4.16 1.77 1.35
CA GLY A 60 -3.66 1.32 2.64
C GLY A 60 -4.76 0.65 3.44
N ILE A 61 -4.52 -0.57 3.92
CA ILE A 61 -5.46 -1.32 4.76
C ILE A 61 -4.79 -1.64 6.09
N ALA A 62 -5.20 -0.92 7.14
CA ALA A 62 -4.72 -1.11 8.50
C ALA A 62 -5.79 -1.72 9.41
N GLY A 63 -5.38 -2.10 10.60
CA GLY A 63 -6.29 -2.64 11.64
C GLY A 63 -5.55 -3.52 12.63
N GLY A 64 -6.12 -3.72 13.79
CA GLY A 64 -5.52 -4.51 14.86
C GLY A 64 -5.25 -5.97 14.46
N THR A 65 -4.32 -6.60 15.16
CA THR A 65 -4.12 -8.05 15.05
C THR A 65 -5.44 -8.75 15.37
N GLY A 66 -5.87 -9.69 14.51
CA GLY A 66 -7.15 -10.39 14.63
C GLY A 66 -8.38 -9.61 14.10
N SER A 67 -8.23 -8.38 13.57
CA SER A 67 -9.37 -7.61 13.03
C SER A 67 -9.96 -8.18 11.73
N GLY A 68 -9.25 -9.08 11.04
CA GLY A 68 -9.71 -9.68 9.77
C GLY A 68 -9.31 -8.90 8.51
N LYS A 69 -8.34 -7.97 8.62
CA LYS A 69 -7.84 -7.19 7.46
C LYS A 69 -7.33 -8.07 6.31
N THR A 70 -6.56 -9.12 6.60
CA THR A 70 -6.06 -10.05 5.57
C THR A 70 -7.21 -10.79 4.87
N THR A 71 -8.30 -11.10 5.58
CA THR A 71 -9.51 -11.68 4.99
C THR A 71 -10.21 -10.68 4.08
N VAL A 72 -10.30 -9.41 4.48
CA VAL A 72 -10.85 -8.31 3.64
C VAL A 72 -10.04 -8.19 2.35
N VAL A 73 -8.72 -8.08 2.47
CA VAL A 73 -7.81 -7.97 1.31
C VAL A 73 -7.96 -9.15 0.37
N ARG A 74 -7.94 -10.39 0.91
CA ARG A 74 -8.08 -11.61 0.11
C ARG A 74 -9.40 -11.60 -0.67
N LYS A 75 -10.54 -11.31 -0.03
CA LYS A 75 -11.85 -11.27 -0.69
C LYS A 75 -11.94 -10.19 -1.76
N ILE A 76 -11.32 -9.03 -1.56
CA ILE A 76 -11.22 -7.98 -2.57
C ILE A 76 -10.43 -8.52 -3.78
N ILE A 77 -9.23 -9.07 -3.57
CA ILE A 77 -8.37 -9.56 -4.65
C ILE A 77 -9.04 -10.70 -5.42
N GLU A 78 -9.67 -11.67 -4.73
CA GLU A 78 -10.40 -12.77 -5.35
C GLU A 78 -11.57 -12.31 -6.22
N SER A 79 -12.11 -11.13 -5.95
CA SER A 79 -13.21 -10.53 -6.70
C SER A 79 -12.77 -9.67 -7.88
N LEU A 80 -11.47 -9.49 -8.07
CA LEU A 80 -10.87 -8.67 -9.15
C LEU A 80 -10.27 -9.56 -10.24
N PRO A 81 -10.06 -9.04 -11.46
CA PRO A 81 -9.34 -9.77 -12.49
C PRO A 81 -7.93 -10.14 -12.00
N ALA A 82 -7.49 -11.35 -12.36
CA ALA A 82 -6.17 -11.83 -11.96
C ALA A 82 -5.05 -10.95 -12.54
N GLY A 83 -4.06 -10.63 -11.70
CA GLY A 83 -2.88 -9.90 -12.13
C GLY A 83 -3.02 -8.36 -12.14
N GLU A 84 -4.17 -7.80 -11.76
CA GLU A 84 -4.37 -6.34 -11.76
C GLU A 84 -3.93 -5.66 -10.46
N VAL A 85 -3.69 -6.44 -9.42
CA VAL A 85 -3.39 -5.94 -8.07
C VAL A 85 -2.05 -6.45 -7.59
N VAL A 86 -1.23 -5.55 -7.06
CA VAL A 86 -0.06 -5.86 -6.24
C VAL A 86 -0.47 -5.82 -4.77
N LEU A 87 -0.18 -6.87 -4.02
CA LEU A 87 -0.27 -6.87 -2.56
C LEU A 87 1.14 -6.70 -1.97
N LEU A 88 1.31 -5.68 -1.14
CA LEU A 88 2.50 -5.45 -0.33
C LEU A 88 2.16 -5.65 1.16
N PRO A 89 2.37 -6.86 1.70
CA PRO A 89 2.21 -7.09 3.13
C PRO A 89 3.27 -6.31 3.90
N GLN A 90 2.87 -5.49 4.85
CA GLN A 90 3.80 -4.76 5.73
C GLN A 90 4.74 -5.73 6.47
N ASP A 91 4.24 -6.91 6.82
CA ASP A 91 4.99 -7.92 7.56
C ASP A 91 6.22 -8.44 6.79
N SER A 92 6.25 -8.33 5.47
CA SER A 92 7.45 -8.60 4.66
C SER A 92 8.59 -7.61 4.92
N TYR A 93 8.29 -6.46 5.50
CA TYR A 93 9.22 -5.36 5.71
C TYR A 93 9.69 -5.22 7.16
N TYR A 94 9.59 -6.28 7.99
CA TYR A 94 10.28 -6.28 9.27
C TYR A 94 11.78 -6.13 9.07
N LYS A 95 12.43 -5.39 9.97
CA LYS A 95 13.88 -5.29 10.02
C LYS A 95 14.50 -6.67 10.23
N ASP A 96 15.67 -6.89 9.64
CA ASP A 96 16.39 -8.13 9.85
C ASP A 96 16.92 -8.21 11.29
N SER A 97 16.61 -9.35 11.93
CA SER A 97 17.01 -9.66 13.30
C SER A 97 18.05 -10.79 13.36
N SER A 98 18.72 -11.09 12.25
CA SER A 98 19.72 -12.18 12.18
C SER A 98 20.90 -11.96 13.14
N HIS A 99 21.20 -10.70 13.47
CA HIS A 99 22.24 -10.30 14.43
C HIS A 99 21.86 -10.52 15.90
N VAL A 100 20.57 -10.78 16.19
CA VAL A 100 20.08 -11.07 17.54
C VAL A 100 20.18 -12.57 17.82
N PRO A 101 20.61 -13.02 19.01
CA PRO A 101 20.59 -14.44 19.39
C PRO A 101 19.21 -15.07 19.21
N VAL A 102 19.15 -16.32 18.78
CA VAL A 102 17.88 -17.02 18.42
C VAL A 102 16.89 -17.01 19.58
N GLU A 103 17.40 -17.22 20.81
CA GLU A 103 16.60 -17.29 22.03
C GLU A 103 15.94 -15.93 22.37
N GLU A 104 16.55 -14.83 21.95
CA GLU A 104 16.07 -13.47 22.22
C GLU A 104 15.12 -12.94 21.14
N ARG A 105 15.15 -13.50 19.92
CA ARG A 105 14.34 -13.03 18.79
C ARG A 105 12.84 -13.09 19.06
N GLN A 106 12.40 -14.08 19.84
CA GLN A 106 10.99 -14.22 20.21
C GLN A 106 10.49 -13.12 21.14
N ASN A 107 11.41 -12.40 21.81
CA ASN A 107 11.11 -11.27 22.70
C ASN A 107 11.02 -9.95 21.96
N ILE A 108 11.37 -9.91 20.68
CA ILE A 108 11.26 -8.69 19.85
C ILE A 108 9.79 -8.29 19.75
N ASN A 109 9.56 -6.98 19.96
CA ASN A 109 8.22 -6.40 19.82
C ASN A 109 7.93 -6.06 18.35
N PHE A 110 7.36 -7.01 17.63
CA PHE A 110 6.99 -6.86 16.23
C PHE A 110 5.77 -5.96 15.99
N ASP A 111 5.06 -5.54 17.04
CA ASP A 111 3.91 -4.64 16.93
C ASP A 111 4.31 -3.16 17.16
N HIS A 112 5.61 -2.88 17.40
CA HIS A 112 6.14 -1.53 17.53
C HIS A 112 6.50 -0.96 16.13
N PRO A 113 6.25 0.34 15.86
CA PRO A 113 6.62 0.97 14.58
C PRO A 113 8.10 0.82 14.20
N ASP A 114 9.00 0.79 15.19
CA ASP A 114 10.44 0.63 14.95
C ASP A 114 10.84 -0.76 14.45
N ALA A 115 9.95 -1.75 14.51
CA ALA A 115 10.22 -3.08 13.97
C ALA A 115 10.25 -3.10 12.43
N PHE A 116 9.74 -2.08 11.76
CA PHE A 116 9.59 -2.05 10.31
C PHE A 116 10.62 -1.19 9.60
N GLU A 117 10.96 -1.59 8.38
CA GLU A 117 11.83 -0.84 7.48
C GLU A 117 10.98 0.06 6.54
N TRP A 118 10.43 1.12 7.10
CA TRP A 118 9.54 2.07 6.41
C TRP A 118 10.15 2.72 5.17
N SER A 119 11.47 2.95 5.21
CA SER A 119 12.22 3.53 4.09
C SER A 119 12.18 2.62 2.88
N LEU A 120 12.38 1.30 3.07
CA LEU A 120 12.35 0.30 2.02
C LEU A 120 10.93 0.15 1.45
N LEU A 121 9.91 0.01 2.32
CA LEU A 121 8.52 -0.08 1.89
C LEU A 121 8.11 1.15 1.07
N SER A 122 8.41 2.35 1.57
CA SER A 122 8.14 3.60 0.85
C SER A 122 8.86 3.69 -0.49
N LYS A 123 10.14 3.23 -0.55
CA LYS A 123 10.91 3.18 -1.80
C LYS A 123 10.26 2.22 -2.81
N HIS A 124 9.83 1.05 -2.36
CA HIS A 124 9.19 0.06 -3.23
C HIS A 124 7.86 0.58 -3.81
N VAL A 125 7.03 1.22 -2.98
CA VAL A 125 5.79 1.85 -3.47
C VAL A 125 6.09 2.92 -4.51
N MET A 126 7.10 3.76 -4.30
CA MET A 126 7.51 4.79 -5.28
C MET A 126 8.03 4.16 -6.58
N THR A 127 8.86 3.11 -6.48
CA THR A 127 9.42 2.40 -7.64
C THR A 127 8.33 1.78 -8.50
N LEU A 128 7.35 1.12 -7.87
CA LEU A 128 6.17 0.59 -8.57
C LEU A 128 5.35 1.70 -9.23
N LYS A 129 5.16 2.84 -8.54
CA LYS A 129 4.46 4.02 -9.10
C LYS A 129 5.18 4.61 -10.32
N GLU A 130 6.50 4.46 -10.39
CA GLU A 130 7.31 4.83 -11.56
C GLU A 130 7.22 3.79 -12.71
N GLY A 131 6.43 2.73 -12.56
CA GLY A 131 6.29 1.67 -13.56
C GLY A 131 7.47 0.69 -13.59
N LYS A 132 8.26 0.61 -12.52
CA LYS A 132 9.41 -0.29 -12.39
C LYS A 132 9.12 -1.43 -11.42
N SER A 133 9.66 -2.61 -11.69
CA SER A 133 9.58 -3.77 -10.80
C SER A 133 10.41 -3.59 -9.53
N ILE A 134 10.07 -4.36 -8.51
CA ILE A 134 10.77 -4.41 -7.23
C ILE A 134 11.08 -5.86 -6.81
N GLU A 135 12.05 -6.00 -5.91
CA GLU A 135 12.34 -7.24 -5.21
C GLU A 135 11.81 -7.13 -3.78
N GLN A 136 10.58 -7.66 -3.56
CA GLN A 136 9.95 -7.65 -2.25
C GLN A 136 10.68 -8.60 -1.31
N PRO A 137 11.10 -8.17 -0.11
CA PRO A 137 11.72 -9.06 0.86
C PRO A 137 10.72 -10.10 1.35
N THR A 138 11.24 -11.25 1.77
CA THR A 138 10.48 -12.28 2.48
C THR A 138 10.94 -12.36 3.93
N TYR A 139 10.02 -12.74 4.82
CA TYR A 139 10.27 -12.81 6.25
C TYR A 139 9.76 -14.11 6.84
N SER A 140 10.59 -14.78 7.63
CA SER A 140 10.24 -16.00 8.35
C SER A 140 9.82 -15.72 9.78
N TYR A 141 8.56 -16.01 10.09
CA TYR A 141 8.05 -15.92 11.48
C TYR A 141 8.63 -17.00 12.41
N LEU A 142 9.13 -18.10 11.86
CA LEU A 142 9.73 -19.19 12.63
C LEU A 142 11.11 -18.79 13.15
N THR A 143 11.92 -18.19 12.29
CA THR A 143 13.28 -17.75 12.64
C THR A 143 13.35 -16.29 13.09
N CYS A 144 12.25 -15.55 12.93
CA CYS A 144 12.16 -14.10 13.18
C CYS A 144 13.25 -13.32 12.42
N THR A 145 13.52 -13.71 11.17
CA THR A 145 14.54 -13.07 10.32
C THR A 145 14.02 -12.81 8.91
N ARG A 146 14.60 -11.80 8.27
CA ARG A 146 14.47 -11.63 6.82
C ARG A 146 15.19 -12.77 6.12
N GLN A 147 14.58 -13.29 5.05
CA GLN A 147 15.18 -14.34 4.24
C GLN A 147 15.97 -13.74 3.08
N PRO A 148 16.98 -14.46 2.55
CA PRO A 148 17.74 -14.01 1.39
C PRO A 148 16.91 -13.98 0.11
N GLU A 149 15.86 -14.82 0.03
CA GLU A 149 14.96 -14.90 -1.12
C GLU A 149 14.05 -13.69 -1.17
N THR A 150 13.85 -13.16 -2.38
CA THR A 150 12.92 -12.07 -2.67
C THR A 150 11.81 -12.54 -3.60
N ILE A 151 10.74 -11.78 -3.67
CA ILE A 151 9.65 -11.99 -4.61
C ILE A 151 9.70 -10.86 -5.63
N HIS A 152 9.88 -11.21 -6.91
CA HIS A 152 9.82 -10.24 -8.00
C HIS A 152 8.39 -9.76 -8.20
N ILE A 153 8.17 -8.46 -8.12
CA ILE A 153 6.86 -7.82 -8.25
C ILE A 153 6.88 -6.82 -9.40
N GLU A 154 6.08 -7.08 -10.42
CA GLU A 154 5.83 -6.14 -11.51
C GLU A 154 4.80 -5.08 -11.11
N PRO A 155 4.90 -3.83 -11.63
CA PRO A 155 3.89 -2.80 -11.39
C PRO A 155 2.52 -3.20 -11.96
N ARG A 156 1.46 -2.83 -11.26
CA ARG A 156 0.07 -3.05 -11.65
C ARG A 156 -0.76 -1.78 -11.39
N GLU A 157 -1.99 -1.76 -11.88
CA GLU A 157 -2.91 -0.62 -11.74
C GLU A 157 -3.25 -0.30 -10.29
N VAL A 158 -3.24 -1.30 -9.43
CA VAL A 158 -3.63 -1.17 -8.01
C VAL A 158 -2.54 -1.75 -7.12
N ILE A 159 -2.15 -0.99 -6.11
CA ILE A 159 -1.30 -1.46 -5.01
C ILE A 159 -2.14 -1.48 -3.73
N ILE A 160 -2.18 -2.63 -3.05
CA ILE A 160 -2.73 -2.74 -1.71
C ILE A 160 -1.58 -2.93 -0.72
N ILE A 161 -1.46 -2.03 0.25
CA ILE A 161 -0.52 -2.13 1.37
C ILE A 161 -1.33 -2.60 2.58
N GLU A 162 -1.04 -3.78 3.10
CA GLU A 162 -1.77 -4.37 4.23
C GLU A 162 -0.85 -4.53 5.44
N GLY A 163 -1.29 -4.10 6.61
CA GLY A 163 -0.58 -4.34 7.85
C GLY A 163 -1.16 -3.63 9.06
N ILE A 164 -0.74 -4.06 10.24
CA ILE A 164 -1.26 -3.52 11.50
C ILE A 164 -0.97 -2.03 11.67
N LEU A 165 0.15 -1.56 11.13
CA LEU A 165 0.63 -0.18 11.23
C LEU A 165 0.69 0.54 9.88
N ALA A 166 0.07 -0.01 8.83
CA ALA A 166 0.16 0.54 7.47
C ALA A 166 -0.21 2.04 7.37
N LEU A 167 -1.07 2.54 8.26
CA LEU A 167 -1.43 3.95 8.33
C LEU A 167 -0.62 4.77 9.34
N CYS A 168 0.36 4.20 10.04
CA CYS A 168 1.14 4.92 11.06
C CYS A 168 2.21 5.82 10.45
N ASP A 169 2.94 5.34 9.42
CA ASP A 169 3.98 6.14 8.79
C ASP A 169 3.39 7.25 7.92
N LYS A 170 3.79 8.49 8.20
CA LYS A 170 3.25 9.67 7.52
C LYS A 170 3.65 9.74 6.04
N LYS A 171 4.88 9.31 5.72
CA LYS A 171 5.37 9.36 4.34
C LYS A 171 4.62 8.36 3.47
N LEU A 172 4.47 7.14 3.98
CA LEU A 172 3.73 6.07 3.32
C LEU A 172 2.25 6.46 3.16
N ARG A 173 1.61 6.95 4.23
CA ARG A 173 0.22 7.39 4.25
C ARG A 173 -0.07 8.49 3.24
N ASN A 174 0.87 9.40 3.00
CA ASN A 174 0.72 10.48 2.02
C ASN A 174 0.80 10.01 0.56
N MET A 175 1.21 8.78 0.31
CA MET A 175 1.22 8.15 -1.02
C MET A 175 -0.07 7.40 -1.31
N MET A 176 -0.91 7.17 -0.29
CA MET A 176 -2.15 6.41 -0.41
C MET A 176 -3.31 7.29 -0.86
N ASP A 177 -4.04 6.82 -1.87
CA ASP A 177 -5.25 7.45 -2.40
C ASP A 177 -6.47 7.08 -1.57
N LEU A 178 -6.50 5.86 -1.01
CA LEU A 178 -7.55 5.37 -0.14
C LEU A 178 -6.95 4.69 1.10
N LYS A 179 -7.41 5.11 2.27
CA LYS A 179 -6.97 4.60 3.57
C LYS A 179 -8.13 3.95 4.28
N ILE A 180 -7.98 2.67 4.61
CA ILE A 180 -9.01 1.84 5.22
C ILE A 180 -8.52 1.34 6.57
N PHE A 181 -9.36 1.44 7.58
CA PHE A 181 -9.13 0.81 8.88
C PHE A 181 -10.15 -0.31 9.09
N VAL A 182 -9.66 -1.53 9.24
CA VAL A 182 -10.49 -2.70 9.55
C VAL A 182 -10.61 -2.83 11.05
N ASP A 183 -11.81 -2.60 11.54
CA ASP A 183 -12.13 -2.57 12.95
C ASP A 183 -12.82 -3.87 13.40
N ALA A 184 -12.56 -4.27 14.62
CA ALA A 184 -13.25 -5.35 15.31
C ALA A 184 -13.06 -5.19 16.81
N ASP A 185 -14.04 -5.62 17.58
CA ASP A 185 -14.03 -5.53 19.03
C ASP A 185 -12.84 -6.27 19.64
N PRO A 186 -12.28 -5.76 20.75
CA PRO A 186 -11.07 -6.33 21.36
C PRO A 186 -11.19 -7.80 21.76
N ASP A 187 -12.36 -8.24 22.23
CA ASP A 187 -12.66 -9.62 22.61
C ASP A 187 -12.71 -10.54 21.37
N GLU A 188 -13.38 -10.12 20.31
CA GLU A 188 -13.40 -10.82 19.03
C GLU A 188 -11.98 -10.98 18.45
N ARG A 189 -11.19 -9.91 18.50
CA ARG A 189 -9.79 -9.96 18.05
C ARG A 189 -8.96 -10.95 18.88
N LEU A 190 -9.13 -10.93 20.21
CA LEU A 190 -8.44 -11.84 21.12
C LEU A 190 -8.79 -13.29 20.83
N ILE A 191 -10.07 -13.60 20.66
CA ILE A 191 -10.56 -14.96 20.35
C ILE A 191 -9.90 -15.46 19.07
N ARG A 192 -9.91 -14.63 17.99
CA ARG A 192 -9.31 -14.98 16.70
C ARG A 192 -7.79 -15.16 16.79
N VAL A 193 -7.11 -14.35 17.60
CA VAL A 193 -5.65 -14.46 17.82
C VAL A 193 -5.33 -15.76 18.55
N ILE A 194 -6.10 -16.13 19.60
CA ILE A 194 -5.91 -17.39 20.34
C ILE A 194 -6.11 -18.57 19.39
N GLN A 195 -7.23 -18.61 18.66
CA GLN A 195 -7.52 -19.71 17.72
C GLN A 195 -6.40 -19.88 16.69
N ARG A 196 -5.99 -18.77 16.03
CA ARG A 196 -4.92 -18.81 15.03
C ARG A 196 -3.59 -19.27 15.61
N ASP A 197 -3.15 -18.65 16.71
CA ASP A 197 -1.81 -18.89 17.24
C ASP A 197 -1.68 -20.28 17.91
N VAL A 198 -2.78 -20.82 18.43
CA VAL A 198 -2.80 -22.20 18.94
C VAL A 198 -2.76 -23.20 17.78
N ILE A 199 -3.61 -23.03 16.76
CA ILE A 199 -3.75 -23.98 15.66
C ILE A 199 -2.57 -23.90 14.68
N GLU A 200 -2.21 -22.67 14.26
CA GLU A 200 -1.24 -22.47 13.16
C GLU A 200 0.20 -22.29 13.64
N ARG A 201 0.40 -21.83 14.89
CA ARG A 201 1.73 -21.50 15.43
C ARG A 201 2.16 -22.39 16.58
N GLY A 202 1.32 -23.34 17.00
CA GLY A 202 1.62 -24.31 18.06
C GLY A 202 1.85 -23.69 19.44
N ARG A 203 1.31 -22.48 19.70
CA ARG A 203 1.41 -21.82 21.01
C ARG A 203 0.35 -22.33 21.97
N THR A 204 0.63 -22.24 23.28
CA THR A 204 -0.42 -22.49 24.26
C THR A 204 -1.35 -21.26 24.40
N ALA A 205 -2.58 -21.46 24.82
CA ALA A 205 -3.53 -20.36 25.04
C ALA A 205 -3.01 -19.39 26.11
N GLU A 206 -2.37 -19.89 27.14
CA GLU A 206 -1.76 -19.10 28.23
C GLU A 206 -0.66 -18.18 27.67
N ALA A 207 0.23 -18.71 26.85
CA ALA A 207 1.31 -17.91 26.22
C ALA A 207 0.75 -16.83 25.30
N VAL A 208 -0.35 -17.13 24.57
CA VAL A 208 -1.02 -16.13 23.72
C VAL A 208 -1.67 -15.04 24.56
N MET A 209 -2.36 -15.37 25.66
CA MET A 209 -2.99 -14.42 26.57
C MET A 209 -1.95 -13.53 27.28
N GLU A 210 -0.85 -14.11 27.71
CA GLU A 210 0.28 -13.36 28.29
C GLU A 210 0.84 -12.34 27.28
N ARG A 211 1.14 -12.81 26.05
CA ARG A 211 1.63 -11.95 24.99
C ARG A 211 0.61 -10.83 24.64
N TYR A 212 -0.67 -11.17 24.60
CA TYR A 212 -1.73 -10.19 24.36
C TYR A 212 -1.70 -9.07 25.39
N THR A 213 -1.61 -9.42 26.66
CA THR A 213 -1.61 -8.46 27.76
C THR A 213 -0.34 -7.62 27.79
N ARG A 214 0.83 -8.26 27.61
CA ARG A 214 2.14 -7.60 27.72
C ARG A 214 2.52 -6.78 26.48
N VAL A 215 2.11 -7.20 25.29
CA VAL A 215 2.60 -6.64 24.03
C VAL A 215 1.45 -6.15 23.15
N LEU A 216 0.55 -7.06 22.70
CA LEU A 216 -0.40 -6.72 21.65
C LEU A 216 -1.36 -5.60 22.04
N LYS A 217 -1.93 -5.68 23.25
CA LYS A 217 -2.89 -4.68 23.75
C LYS A 217 -2.25 -3.31 23.98
N PRO A 218 -1.09 -3.18 24.66
CA PRO A 218 -0.39 -1.89 24.78
C PRO A 218 -0.02 -1.28 23.42
N MET A 219 0.53 -2.07 22.50
CA MET A 219 0.93 -1.58 21.16
C MET A 219 -0.30 -1.17 20.35
N HIS A 220 -1.39 -1.93 20.45
CA HIS A 220 -2.64 -1.55 19.80
C HIS A 220 -3.15 -0.19 20.27
N LEU A 221 -3.23 0.03 21.59
CA LEU A 221 -3.72 1.29 22.16
C LEU A 221 -2.78 2.47 21.87
N GLN A 222 -1.47 2.23 21.84
CA GLN A 222 -0.49 3.28 21.66
C GLN A 222 -0.29 3.68 20.19
N PHE A 223 -0.29 2.73 19.28
CA PHE A 223 0.10 2.98 17.89
C PHE A 223 -0.99 2.65 16.86
N ILE A 224 -1.70 1.53 17.01
CA ILE A 224 -2.63 1.06 15.98
C ILE A 224 -3.95 1.82 16.03
N GLU A 225 -4.62 1.83 17.19
CA GLU A 225 -5.91 2.50 17.36
C GLU A 225 -5.85 4.00 17.03
N PRO A 226 -4.81 4.76 17.43
CA PRO A 226 -4.70 6.17 17.03
C PRO A 226 -4.60 6.40 15.52
N CYS A 227 -4.15 5.40 14.74
CA CYS A 227 -4.06 5.50 13.27
C CYS A 227 -5.44 5.46 12.58
N LYS A 228 -6.48 4.97 13.27
CA LYS A 228 -7.88 4.96 12.82
C LYS A 228 -8.37 6.34 12.36
N ARG A 229 -7.90 7.41 13.01
CA ARG A 229 -8.20 8.81 12.63
C ARG A 229 -7.75 9.22 11.22
N TYR A 230 -6.83 8.46 10.64
CA TYR A 230 -6.28 8.75 9.31
C TYR A 230 -6.99 7.98 8.21
N ALA A 231 -7.90 7.07 8.58
CA ALA A 231 -8.67 6.29 7.62
C ALA A 231 -9.74 7.16 6.95
N ASP A 232 -9.93 6.96 5.65
CA ASP A 232 -11.02 7.52 4.88
C ASP A 232 -12.30 6.68 5.09
N LEU A 233 -12.12 5.36 5.34
CA LEU A 233 -13.20 4.41 5.61
C LEU A 233 -12.83 3.49 6.78
N ILE A 234 -13.83 3.19 7.63
CA ILE A 234 -13.74 2.19 8.68
C ILE A 234 -14.64 1.02 8.29
N VAL A 235 -14.06 -0.19 8.28
CA VAL A 235 -14.77 -1.44 7.98
C VAL A 235 -14.95 -2.21 9.28
N PRO A 236 -16.15 -2.19 9.90
CA PRO A 236 -16.44 -3.00 11.08
C PRO A 236 -16.55 -4.47 10.73
N GLU A 237 -16.38 -5.34 11.72
CA GLU A 237 -16.50 -6.81 11.63
C GLU A 237 -15.52 -7.50 10.67
N GLY A 238 -14.57 -6.76 10.12
CA GLY A 238 -13.52 -7.30 9.27
C GLY A 238 -14.06 -8.04 8.03
N GLY A 239 -13.55 -9.24 7.81
CA GLY A 239 -13.90 -10.06 6.65
C GLY A 239 -15.35 -10.57 6.62
N SER A 240 -16.14 -10.39 7.68
CA SER A 240 -17.56 -10.77 7.73
C SER A 240 -18.46 -9.72 7.08
N ASN A 241 -17.99 -8.48 6.96
CA ASN A 241 -18.75 -7.37 6.37
C ASN A 241 -18.75 -7.43 4.83
N LYS A 242 -19.66 -8.23 4.27
CA LYS A 242 -19.79 -8.40 2.82
C LYS A 242 -20.10 -7.08 2.11
N VAL A 243 -20.98 -6.26 2.68
CA VAL A 243 -21.40 -4.98 2.07
C VAL A 243 -20.21 -4.04 1.90
N ALA A 244 -19.38 -3.88 2.94
CA ALA A 244 -18.19 -3.06 2.85
C ALA A 244 -17.19 -3.59 1.82
N ILE A 245 -16.99 -4.91 1.76
CA ILE A 245 -16.10 -5.56 0.78
C ILE A 245 -16.62 -5.35 -0.64
N ASP A 246 -17.93 -5.48 -0.88
CA ASP A 246 -18.54 -5.25 -2.18
C ASP A 246 -18.38 -3.79 -2.65
N ILE A 247 -18.60 -2.82 -1.74
CA ILE A 247 -18.41 -1.39 -2.03
C ILE A 247 -16.95 -1.11 -2.42
N LEU A 248 -15.98 -1.62 -1.64
CA LEU A 248 -14.55 -1.46 -1.91
C LEU A 248 -14.17 -2.10 -3.25
N THR A 249 -14.67 -3.31 -3.51
CA THR A 249 -14.45 -4.03 -4.77
C THR A 249 -15.01 -3.25 -5.96
N MET A 250 -16.23 -2.68 -5.84
CA MET A 250 -16.82 -1.85 -6.89
C MET A 250 -16.01 -0.58 -7.14
N TYR A 251 -15.51 0.07 -6.10
CA TYR A 251 -14.65 1.24 -6.22
C TYR A 251 -13.38 0.93 -7.02
N ILE A 252 -12.70 -0.18 -6.69
CA ILE A 252 -11.49 -0.63 -7.39
C ILE A 252 -11.81 -1.02 -8.84
N LYS A 253 -12.90 -1.77 -9.07
CA LYS A 253 -13.34 -2.14 -10.43
C LYS A 253 -13.65 -0.91 -11.30
N LYS A 254 -14.25 0.13 -10.72
CA LYS A 254 -14.48 1.40 -11.42
C LYS A 254 -13.17 2.06 -11.85
N HIS A 255 -12.15 2.05 -10.98
CA HIS A 255 -10.83 2.57 -11.30
C HIS A 255 -10.19 1.79 -12.45
N LEU A 256 -10.19 0.44 -12.36
CA LEU A 256 -9.65 -0.44 -13.40
C LEU A 256 -10.37 -0.26 -14.75
N LYS A 257 -11.71 -0.13 -14.78
CA LYS A 257 -12.48 0.12 -15.99
C LYS A 257 -12.16 1.47 -16.63
N ASN A 258 -12.00 2.53 -15.84
CA ASN A 258 -11.60 3.83 -16.37
C ASN A 258 -10.23 3.74 -17.04
N CYS A 259 -9.32 2.95 -16.50
CA CYS A 259 -8.02 2.68 -17.12
C CYS A 259 -8.14 1.96 -18.46
N LEU A 260 -9.07 1.00 -18.61
CA LEU A 260 -9.28 0.22 -19.85
C LEU A 260 -9.93 1.05 -20.96
N LEU A 261 -10.86 1.94 -20.65
CA LEU A 261 -11.51 2.82 -21.63
C LEU A 261 -10.52 3.74 -22.32
N TYR A 262 -9.48 4.19 -21.58
CA TYR A 262 -8.42 5.03 -22.16
C TYR A 262 -7.42 4.25 -23.03
N THR A 263 -7.41 2.92 -22.99
CA THR A 263 -6.54 2.08 -23.84
C THR A 263 -7.23 1.61 -25.11
N SER A 264 -8.56 1.48 -25.14
CA SER A 264 -9.32 1.05 -26.30
C SER A 264 -9.50 2.15 -27.36
N ASP A 265 -9.64 3.41 -26.93
CA ASP A 265 -9.77 4.58 -27.83
C ASP A 265 -8.46 4.96 -28.54
N ALA A 266 -7.36 4.27 -28.25
CA ALA A 266 -6.05 4.53 -28.86
C ALA A 266 -5.66 3.45 -29.90
N ALA A 267 -6.50 2.45 -30.15
CA ALA A 267 -6.28 1.35 -31.08
C ALA A 267 -7.08 1.50 -32.39
N ASP A 268 -7.95 2.51 -32.49
CA ASP A 268 -8.64 2.97 -33.70
C ASP A 268 -8.02 4.31 -34.17
#